data_944d6c7c37acc8248ab05fcbe531aa03
#
_entry.id   944d6c7c37acc8248ab05fcbe531aa03
#
_cell.length_a   1.000
_cell.length_b   1.000
_cell.length_c   1.000
_cell.angle_alpha   90.00
_cell.angle_beta   90.00
_cell.angle_gamma   90.00
#
_symmetry.space_group_name_H-M   'P 1'
#
loop_
_entity.id
_entity.type
_entity.pdbx_description
1 polymer ?
#
loop_
_entity_poly.entity_id
_entity_poly.type
_entity_poly.pdbx_seq_one_letter_code
_entity_poly.pdbx_strand_id
1 'polypeptide(L)'
;MYLRSEISKITNANEVFEVLARGYSRFSDILSQSHVTSSPTLVDVLDKLIRMGVVRKEAPINDENNRRKAGYYIADQLSRFYYRYCFRYASQLSVMDPEVFYDRYIREDFETKYVPVAFEEVCRQYLIRMNRAGKLAEPFEKIGRYWYNDPVTRTNGEFDLVTEDPKGFVFYEAKFRSEPISESRIREEIMQIQKTGFNCYRYGFISQSGFDLEPENNLELISLEQLYE
;
A
#
# COMPACT_ATOMS: atom_id res chain seq x y z
N MET A 1 -1.99 -24.27 -5.07
CA MET A 1 -2.39 -25.43 -4.23
C MET A 1 -1.46 -25.62 -3.02
N TYR A 2 -0.15 -25.57 -3.20
CA TYR A 2 0.86 -25.76 -2.12
C TYR A 2 0.73 -24.71 -0.98
N LEU A 3 0.66 -23.42 -1.30
CA LEU A 3 0.53 -22.33 -0.30
C LEU A 3 -0.69 -22.53 0.61
N ARG A 4 -1.83 -22.92 0.07
CA ARG A 4 -3.05 -23.15 0.86
C ARG A 4 -2.89 -24.30 1.86
N SER A 5 -2.18 -25.36 1.48
CA SER A 5 -1.92 -26.51 2.35
C SER A 5 -0.95 -26.17 3.49
N GLU A 6 0.03 -25.30 3.25
CA GLU A 6 0.97 -24.86 4.27
C GLU A 6 0.35 -23.83 5.23
N ILE A 7 -0.40 -22.86 4.70
CA ILE A 7 -1.13 -21.87 5.51
C ILE A 7 -2.13 -22.57 6.45
N SER A 8 -2.83 -23.61 5.98
CA SER A 8 -3.80 -24.34 6.81
C SER A 8 -3.18 -25.07 7.99
N LYS A 9 -1.87 -25.30 7.99
CA LYS A 9 -1.13 -25.91 9.13
C LYS A 9 -0.78 -24.89 10.22
N ILE A 10 -0.93 -23.59 9.94
CA ILE A 10 -0.66 -22.52 10.92
C ILE A 10 -1.98 -22.18 11.58
N THR A 11 -2.13 -22.53 12.84
CA THR A 11 -3.29 -22.16 13.65
C THR A 11 -3.46 -20.63 13.63
N ASN A 12 -4.69 -20.15 13.45
CA ASN A 12 -5.08 -18.73 13.38
C ASN A 12 -4.56 -17.96 12.13
N ALA A 13 -3.93 -18.60 11.15
CA ALA A 13 -3.46 -17.91 9.96
C ALA A 13 -4.60 -17.25 9.19
N ASN A 14 -5.71 -17.95 9.00
CA ASN A 14 -6.88 -17.43 8.29
C ASN A 14 -7.46 -16.17 8.94
N GLU A 15 -7.51 -16.15 10.27
CA GLU A 15 -8.01 -15.01 11.04
C GLU A 15 -7.09 -13.79 10.89
N VAL A 16 -5.78 -14.01 10.92
CA VAL A 16 -4.79 -12.95 10.68
C VAL A 16 -4.91 -12.43 9.26
N PHE A 17 -5.02 -13.30 8.26
CA PHE A 17 -5.24 -12.88 6.87
C PHE A 17 -6.53 -12.09 6.67
N GLU A 18 -7.63 -12.51 7.29
CA GLU A 18 -8.90 -11.79 7.21
C GLU A 18 -8.78 -10.37 7.77
N VAL A 19 -8.14 -10.22 8.92
CA VAL A 19 -7.92 -8.92 9.55
C VAL A 19 -7.01 -8.03 8.69
N LEU A 20 -5.90 -8.58 8.16
CA LEU A 20 -5.01 -7.86 7.24
C LEU A 20 -5.73 -7.45 5.94
N ALA A 21 -6.56 -8.34 5.38
CA ALA A 21 -7.31 -8.05 4.16
C ALA A 21 -8.37 -6.94 4.35
N ARG A 22 -8.83 -6.75 5.59
CA ARG A 22 -9.71 -5.62 5.97
C ARG A 22 -8.98 -4.29 6.13
N GLY A 23 -7.63 -4.29 6.06
CA GLY A 23 -6.80 -3.09 6.13
C GLY A 23 -6.19 -2.80 7.51
N TYR A 24 -6.39 -3.65 8.51
CA TYR A 24 -5.72 -3.51 9.80
C TYR A 24 -4.26 -3.97 9.66
N SER A 25 -3.32 -3.05 9.80
CA SER A 25 -1.89 -3.34 9.60
C SER A 25 -1.07 -3.29 10.88
N ARG A 26 -1.53 -2.59 11.92
CA ARG A 26 -0.78 -2.46 13.18
C ARG A 26 -0.95 -3.67 14.06
N PHE A 27 0.11 -4.07 14.74
CA PHE A 27 0.10 -5.24 15.63
C PHE A 27 -1.04 -5.21 16.66
N SER A 28 -1.27 -4.06 17.31
CA SER A 28 -2.36 -3.87 18.27
C SER A 28 -3.73 -4.11 17.68
N ASP A 29 -3.93 -3.63 16.45
CA ASP A 29 -5.22 -3.73 15.77
C ASP A 29 -5.47 -5.17 15.30
N ILE A 30 -4.43 -5.83 14.77
CA ILE A 30 -4.50 -7.25 14.40
C ILE A 30 -4.85 -8.09 15.62
N LEU A 31 -4.19 -7.86 16.75
CA LEU A 31 -4.46 -8.60 17.98
C LEU A 31 -5.90 -8.37 18.49
N SER A 32 -6.39 -7.13 18.41
CA SER A 32 -7.75 -6.80 18.89
C SER A 32 -8.86 -7.27 17.96
N GLN A 33 -8.59 -7.38 16.66
CA GLN A 33 -9.59 -7.73 15.64
C GLN A 33 -9.57 -9.21 15.24
N SER A 34 -8.52 -9.95 15.58
CA SER A 34 -8.45 -11.39 15.38
C SER A 34 -8.88 -12.13 16.67
N HIS A 35 -9.22 -13.39 16.55
CA HIS A 35 -9.49 -14.27 17.72
C HIS A 35 -8.20 -14.84 18.32
N VAL A 36 -7.04 -14.31 17.97
CA VAL A 36 -5.74 -14.71 18.53
C VAL A 36 -5.69 -14.30 20.00
N THR A 37 -5.54 -15.28 20.87
CA THR A 37 -5.73 -15.11 22.32
C THR A 37 -4.60 -14.40 23.04
N SER A 38 -3.40 -14.28 22.42
CA SER A 38 -2.25 -13.67 23.08
C SER A 38 -1.26 -13.03 22.09
N SER A 39 -0.53 -12.03 22.57
CA SER A 39 0.55 -11.40 21.80
C SER A 39 1.65 -12.39 21.36
N PRO A 40 2.14 -13.32 22.20
CA PRO A 40 3.14 -14.30 21.74
C PRO A 40 2.61 -15.21 20.62
N THR A 41 1.35 -15.62 20.68
CA THR A 41 0.74 -16.41 19.60
C THR A 41 0.66 -15.61 18.30
N LEU A 42 0.27 -14.34 18.35
CA LEU A 42 0.24 -13.49 17.16
C LEU A 42 1.63 -13.30 16.56
N VAL A 43 2.66 -13.08 17.39
CA VAL A 43 4.05 -12.98 16.93
C VAL A 43 4.46 -14.24 16.18
N ASP A 44 4.21 -15.44 16.75
CA ASP A 44 4.55 -16.72 16.11
C ASP A 44 3.84 -16.90 14.75
N VAL A 45 2.55 -16.55 14.68
CA VAL A 45 1.80 -16.61 13.41
C VAL A 45 2.38 -15.66 12.38
N LEU A 46 2.58 -14.39 12.74
CA LEU A 46 3.12 -13.38 11.83
C LEU A 46 4.53 -13.75 11.35
N ASP A 47 5.41 -14.23 12.23
CA ASP A 47 6.75 -14.65 11.87
C ASP A 47 6.76 -15.84 10.90
N LYS A 48 5.84 -16.79 11.05
CA LYS A 48 5.66 -17.91 10.11
C LYS A 48 5.20 -17.40 8.75
N LEU A 49 4.19 -16.51 8.71
CA LEU A 49 3.66 -15.96 7.46
C LEU A 49 4.67 -15.07 6.74
N ILE A 50 5.52 -14.33 7.48
CA ILE A 50 6.62 -13.54 6.91
C ILE A 50 7.68 -14.47 6.31
N ARG A 51 8.09 -15.53 7.03
CA ARG A 51 9.06 -16.51 6.49
C ARG A 51 8.55 -17.22 5.23
N MET A 52 7.25 -17.41 5.10
CA MET A 52 6.63 -17.95 3.89
C MET A 52 6.53 -16.92 2.74
N GLY A 53 6.85 -15.65 3.00
CA GLY A 53 6.74 -14.57 2.02
C GLY A 53 5.31 -14.16 1.66
N VAL A 54 4.30 -14.60 2.42
CA VAL A 54 2.89 -14.28 2.17
C VAL A 54 2.41 -13.04 2.95
N VAL A 55 3.14 -12.68 4.00
CA VAL A 55 3.00 -11.43 4.73
C VAL A 55 4.34 -10.70 4.73
N ARG A 56 4.32 -9.38 4.58
CA ARG A 56 5.49 -8.54 4.73
C ARG A 56 5.30 -7.59 5.91
N LYS A 57 6.41 -7.27 6.57
CA LYS A 57 6.47 -6.25 7.62
C LYS A 57 7.21 -5.05 7.04
N GLU A 58 6.58 -3.89 7.09
CA GLU A 58 7.15 -2.65 6.58
C GLU A 58 7.22 -1.61 7.70
N ALA A 59 8.41 -1.04 7.91
CA ALA A 59 8.59 0.15 8.72
C ALA A 59 8.60 1.40 7.82
N PRO A 60 8.26 2.58 8.35
CA PRO A 60 8.42 3.82 7.61
C PRO A 60 9.87 4.06 7.22
N ILE A 61 10.12 4.57 6.00
CA ILE A 61 11.44 4.83 5.44
C ILE A 61 12.26 5.79 6.32
N ASN A 62 11.57 6.74 6.97
CA ASN A 62 12.16 7.74 7.86
C ASN A 62 12.30 7.28 9.32
N ASP A 63 11.86 6.06 9.67
CA ASP A 63 11.90 5.55 11.04
C ASP A 63 11.94 4.02 11.07
N GLU A 64 12.88 3.44 10.33
CA GLU A 64 13.02 1.99 10.08
C GLU A 64 13.16 1.16 11.36
N ASN A 65 13.73 1.75 12.41
CA ASN A 65 13.95 1.06 13.69
C ASN A 65 12.74 1.10 14.63
N ASN A 66 11.70 1.86 14.27
CA ASN A 66 10.54 2.03 15.14
C ASN A 66 9.52 0.89 14.93
N ARG A 67 9.67 -0.16 15.71
CA ARG A 67 8.79 -1.34 15.68
C ARG A 67 7.31 -1.01 15.92
N ARG A 68 7.01 0.10 16.62
CA ARG A 68 5.61 0.50 16.90
C ARG A 68 4.91 1.10 15.69
N LYS A 69 5.69 1.66 14.75
CA LYS A 69 5.16 2.22 13.50
C LYS A 69 5.13 1.21 12.36
N ALA A 70 5.79 0.06 12.53
CA ALA A 70 5.78 -0.99 11.51
C ALA A 70 4.38 -1.59 11.34
N GLY A 71 3.98 -1.77 10.08
CA GLY A 71 2.76 -2.44 9.67
C GLY A 71 3.01 -3.82 9.07
N TYR A 72 1.97 -4.64 9.06
CA TYR A 72 1.96 -5.97 8.44
C TYR A 72 0.99 -5.96 7.26
N TYR A 73 1.40 -6.50 6.13
CA TYR A 73 0.64 -6.44 4.87
C TYR A 73 0.68 -7.78 4.16
N ILE A 74 -0.43 -8.15 3.52
CA ILE A 74 -0.44 -9.32 2.63
C ILE A 74 0.43 -9.00 1.42
N ALA A 75 1.44 -9.85 1.17
CA ALA A 75 2.41 -9.66 0.10
C ALA A 75 1.87 -10.12 -1.26
N ASP A 76 0.99 -11.12 -1.26
CA ASP A 76 0.40 -11.71 -2.45
C ASP A 76 -1.00 -11.14 -2.75
N GLN A 77 -1.18 -10.56 -3.94
CA GLN A 77 -2.43 -9.91 -4.33
C GLN A 77 -3.60 -10.89 -4.46
N LEU A 78 -3.35 -12.13 -4.90
CA LEU A 78 -4.41 -13.15 -4.98
C LEU A 78 -4.91 -13.52 -3.58
N SER A 79 -4.01 -13.72 -2.62
CA SER A 79 -4.37 -13.95 -1.23
C SER A 79 -5.14 -12.77 -0.65
N ARG A 80 -4.71 -11.54 -0.95
CA ARG A 80 -5.40 -10.33 -0.50
C ARG A 80 -6.83 -10.26 -1.02
N PHE A 81 -7.05 -10.53 -2.32
CA PHE A 81 -8.37 -10.60 -2.93
C PHE A 81 -9.23 -11.70 -2.31
N TYR A 82 -8.66 -12.92 -2.19
CA TYR A 82 -9.36 -14.07 -1.66
C TYR A 82 -9.88 -13.85 -0.24
N TYR A 83 -9.02 -13.39 0.69
CA TYR A 83 -9.43 -13.17 2.09
C TYR A 83 -10.38 -11.99 2.24
N ARG A 84 -10.27 -10.97 1.38
CA ARG A 84 -11.17 -9.81 1.43
C ARG A 84 -12.58 -10.12 0.94
N TYR A 85 -12.71 -10.91 -0.14
CA TYR A 85 -13.97 -11.08 -0.86
C TYR A 85 -14.51 -12.51 -0.86
N CYS A 86 -13.65 -13.53 -0.97
CA CYS A 86 -14.11 -14.90 -1.10
C CYS A 86 -14.20 -15.60 0.25
N PHE A 87 -13.16 -15.52 1.08
CA PHE A 87 -13.11 -16.23 2.35
C PHE A 87 -14.21 -15.74 3.29
N ARG A 88 -14.33 -14.44 3.45
CA ARG A 88 -15.31 -13.79 4.31
C ARG A 88 -16.76 -14.09 3.94
N TYR A 89 -17.04 -14.23 2.68
CA TYR A 89 -18.39 -14.44 2.13
C TYR A 89 -18.56 -15.82 1.50
N ALA A 90 -17.81 -16.82 1.98
CA ALA A 90 -17.81 -18.15 1.39
C ALA A 90 -19.20 -18.80 1.33
N SER A 91 -20.05 -18.58 2.33
CA SER A 91 -21.42 -19.08 2.34
C SER A 91 -22.29 -18.42 1.27
N GLN A 92 -22.19 -17.12 1.10
CA GLN A 92 -22.93 -16.38 0.06
C GLN A 92 -22.45 -16.75 -1.33
N LEU A 93 -21.12 -16.84 -1.51
CA LEU A 93 -20.50 -17.22 -2.77
C LEU A 93 -20.93 -18.64 -3.23
N SER A 94 -21.19 -19.55 -2.29
CA SER A 94 -21.61 -20.92 -2.62
C SER A 94 -23.05 -21.07 -3.12
N VAL A 95 -23.91 -20.09 -2.87
CA VAL A 95 -25.37 -20.20 -3.13
C VAL A 95 -25.90 -19.06 -4.05
N MET A 96 -25.14 -18.01 -4.27
CA MET A 96 -25.59 -16.87 -5.09
C MET A 96 -25.10 -17.00 -6.53
N ASP A 97 -25.83 -16.37 -7.44
CA ASP A 97 -25.36 -16.11 -8.79
C ASP A 97 -24.08 -15.25 -8.72
N PRO A 98 -23.03 -15.56 -9.52
CA PRO A 98 -21.74 -14.87 -9.46
C PRO A 98 -21.83 -13.36 -9.75
N GLU A 99 -22.68 -12.91 -10.67
CA GLU A 99 -22.84 -11.48 -11.00
C GLU A 99 -23.52 -10.75 -9.87
N VAL A 100 -24.60 -11.32 -9.32
CA VAL A 100 -25.30 -10.78 -8.16
C VAL A 100 -24.39 -10.72 -6.93
N PHE A 101 -23.55 -11.73 -6.74
CA PHE A 101 -22.58 -11.75 -5.66
C PHE A 101 -21.55 -10.64 -5.84
N TYR A 102 -20.98 -10.48 -7.05
CA TYR A 102 -20.00 -9.45 -7.36
C TYR A 102 -20.58 -8.05 -7.10
N ASP A 103 -21.75 -7.76 -7.64
CA ASP A 103 -22.40 -6.46 -7.51
C ASP A 103 -22.66 -6.08 -6.05
N ARG A 104 -23.08 -7.06 -5.25
CA ARG A 104 -23.51 -6.83 -3.87
C ARG A 104 -22.38 -6.75 -2.86
N TYR A 105 -21.31 -7.53 -3.04
CA TYR A 105 -20.27 -7.72 -2.02
C TYR A 105 -18.88 -7.27 -2.45
N ILE A 106 -18.64 -7.04 -3.74
CA ILE A 106 -17.30 -6.78 -4.27
C ILE A 106 -17.21 -5.41 -4.93
N ARG A 107 -18.07 -5.10 -5.89
CA ARG A 107 -17.93 -3.99 -6.85
C ARG A 107 -17.51 -2.68 -6.18
N GLU A 108 -18.29 -2.16 -5.26
CA GLU A 108 -18.04 -0.84 -4.66
C GLU A 108 -16.69 -0.79 -3.94
N ASP A 109 -16.41 -1.76 -3.08
CA ASP A 109 -15.17 -1.80 -2.33
C ASP A 109 -13.96 -2.11 -3.22
N PHE A 110 -14.16 -2.92 -4.26
CA PHE A 110 -13.11 -3.24 -5.23
C PHE A 110 -12.69 -1.99 -6.01
N GLU A 111 -13.63 -1.26 -6.58
CA GLU A 111 -13.37 -0.07 -7.38
C GLU A 111 -12.86 1.10 -6.55
N THR A 112 -13.40 1.30 -5.34
CA THR A 112 -13.10 2.51 -4.54
C THR A 112 -11.95 2.34 -3.56
N LYS A 113 -11.61 1.11 -3.14
CA LYS A 113 -10.59 0.87 -2.12
C LYS A 113 -9.53 -0.15 -2.54
N TYR A 114 -9.93 -1.28 -3.17
CA TYR A 114 -8.97 -2.32 -3.50
C TYR A 114 -8.06 -1.93 -4.65
N VAL A 115 -8.64 -1.48 -5.76
CA VAL A 115 -7.90 -1.10 -6.98
C VAL A 115 -6.96 0.08 -6.73
N PRO A 116 -7.37 1.20 -6.07
CA PRO A 116 -6.45 2.28 -5.75
C PRO A 116 -5.20 1.83 -5.00
N VAL A 117 -5.36 1.02 -3.95
CA VAL A 117 -4.21 0.49 -3.18
C VAL A 117 -3.37 -0.51 -4.00
N ALA A 118 -3.99 -1.29 -4.89
CA ALA A 118 -3.25 -2.15 -5.81
C ALA A 118 -2.45 -1.33 -6.83
N PHE A 119 -2.98 -0.18 -7.26
CA PHE A 119 -2.30 0.74 -8.16
C PHE A 119 -1.04 1.35 -7.52
N GLU A 120 -1.08 1.72 -6.24
CA GLU A 120 0.12 2.19 -5.50
C GLU A 120 1.25 1.14 -5.54
N GLU A 121 0.91 -0.15 -5.40
CA GLU A 121 1.92 -1.22 -5.49
C GLU A 121 2.46 -1.38 -6.93
N VAL A 122 1.62 -1.20 -7.96
CA VAL A 122 2.08 -1.17 -9.36
C VAL A 122 3.04 -0.01 -9.59
N CYS A 123 2.72 1.18 -9.09
CA CYS A 123 3.58 2.36 -9.16
C CYS A 123 4.93 2.12 -8.46
N ARG A 124 4.90 1.49 -7.28
CA ARG A 124 6.12 1.11 -6.55
C ARG A 124 7.01 0.17 -7.36
N GLN A 125 6.42 -0.85 -7.96
CA GLN A 125 7.15 -1.80 -8.81
C GLN A 125 7.72 -1.15 -10.06
N TYR A 126 6.99 -0.22 -10.67
CA TYR A 126 7.46 0.58 -11.78
C TYR A 126 8.72 1.37 -11.40
N LEU A 127 8.69 2.13 -10.30
CA LEU A 127 9.84 2.89 -9.85
C LEU A 127 11.05 2.00 -9.56
N ILE A 128 10.86 0.84 -8.93
CA ILE A 128 11.94 -0.14 -8.69
C ILE A 128 12.51 -0.65 -10.02
N ARG A 129 11.66 -0.95 -11.00
CA ARG A 129 12.07 -1.39 -12.34
C ARG A 129 12.90 -0.33 -13.05
N MET A 130 12.43 0.93 -13.04
CA MET A 130 13.14 2.06 -13.64
C MET A 130 14.49 2.32 -12.95
N ASN A 131 14.53 2.25 -11.62
CA ASN A 131 15.76 2.39 -10.85
C ASN A 131 16.79 1.31 -11.23
N ARG A 132 16.38 0.05 -11.27
CA ARG A 132 17.25 -1.08 -11.67
C ARG A 132 17.72 -1.00 -13.12
N ALA A 133 16.91 -0.42 -13.98
CA ALA A 133 17.25 -0.22 -15.39
C ALA A 133 18.15 1.00 -15.64
N GLY A 134 18.47 1.80 -14.61
CA GLY A 134 19.22 3.05 -14.74
C GLY A 134 18.48 4.14 -15.55
N LYS A 135 17.16 4.09 -15.58
CA LYS A 135 16.30 5.01 -16.33
C LYS A 135 15.83 6.23 -15.52
N LEU A 136 16.08 6.23 -14.21
CA LEU A 136 15.79 7.39 -13.36
C LEU A 136 16.94 8.39 -13.41
N ALA A 137 16.62 9.68 -13.43
CA ALA A 137 17.61 10.74 -13.36
C ALA A 137 18.40 10.69 -12.04
N GLU A 138 17.74 10.33 -10.95
CA GLU A 138 18.34 10.16 -9.62
C GLU A 138 18.02 8.75 -9.11
N PRO A 139 19.00 7.83 -9.12
CA PRO A 139 18.83 6.50 -8.56
C PRO A 139 18.61 6.59 -7.06
N PHE A 140 17.63 5.86 -6.56
CA PHE A 140 17.35 5.79 -5.13
C PHE A 140 17.94 4.53 -4.48
N GLU A 141 18.25 4.63 -3.19
CA GLU A 141 18.74 3.55 -2.35
C GLU A 141 17.61 2.83 -1.63
N LYS A 142 16.53 3.56 -1.29
CA LYS A 142 15.37 3.02 -0.59
C LYS A 142 14.06 3.50 -1.21
N ILE A 143 13.02 2.68 -1.04
CA ILE A 143 11.64 3.02 -1.40
C ILE A 143 10.70 2.45 -0.33
N GLY A 144 9.77 3.25 0.16
CA GLY A 144 8.85 2.84 1.21
C GLY A 144 7.82 3.90 1.52
N ARG A 145 7.10 3.68 2.61
CA ARG A 145 6.16 4.65 3.16
C ARG A 145 6.89 5.62 4.06
N TYR A 146 6.43 6.86 4.10
CA TYR A 146 6.95 7.89 4.97
C TYR A 146 5.89 8.30 5.97
N TRP A 147 6.19 8.13 7.26
CA TRP A 147 5.27 8.53 8.31
C TRP A 147 5.61 9.93 8.82
N TYR A 148 4.59 10.76 9.04
CA TYR A 148 4.74 12.08 9.62
C TYR A 148 3.78 12.31 10.79
N ASN A 149 4.18 13.24 11.67
CA ASN A 149 3.35 13.77 12.74
C ASN A 149 3.44 15.29 12.67
N ASP A 150 2.30 15.94 12.46
CA ASP A 150 2.20 17.39 12.51
C ASP A 150 1.75 17.82 13.92
N PRO A 151 2.66 18.38 14.75
CA PRO A 151 2.32 18.79 16.10
C PRO A 151 1.43 20.03 16.14
N VAL A 152 1.36 20.82 15.07
CA VAL A 152 0.57 22.05 14.98
C VAL A 152 -0.90 21.71 14.76
N THR A 153 -1.19 20.90 13.76
CA THR A 153 -2.55 20.44 13.46
C THR A 153 -2.97 19.23 14.29
N ARG A 154 -2.02 18.62 15.03
CA ARG A 154 -2.19 17.37 15.79
C ARG A 154 -2.66 16.21 14.90
N THR A 155 -2.26 16.20 13.66
CA THR A 155 -2.56 15.14 12.69
C THR A 155 -1.33 14.28 12.45
N ASN A 156 -1.57 12.99 12.24
CA ASN A 156 -0.55 12.07 11.75
C ASN A 156 -1.02 11.56 10.39
N GLY A 157 -0.07 11.22 9.55
CA GLY A 157 -0.37 10.60 8.26
C GLY A 157 0.84 9.86 7.72
N GLU A 158 0.65 9.25 6.59
CA GLU A 158 1.73 8.64 5.85
C GLU A 158 1.60 9.00 4.37
N PHE A 159 2.75 9.06 3.71
CA PHE A 159 2.86 9.07 2.27
C PHE A 159 3.25 7.66 1.84
N ASP A 160 2.48 7.09 0.92
CA ASP A 160 2.58 5.67 0.59
C ASP A 160 3.77 5.32 -0.29
N LEU A 161 4.30 6.30 -1.04
CA LEU A 161 5.35 6.06 -2.03
C LEU A 161 6.41 7.15 -1.95
N VAL A 162 7.50 6.87 -1.25
CA VAL A 162 8.62 7.80 -1.05
C VAL A 162 9.93 7.08 -1.35
N THR A 163 10.82 7.73 -2.10
CA THR A 163 12.18 7.25 -2.33
C THR A 163 13.20 8.09 -1.57
N GLU A 164 14.30 7.48 -1.17
CA GLU A 164 15.42 8.11 -0.49
C GLU A 164 16.70 7.89 -1.28
N ASP A 165 17.47 8.95 -1.50
CA ASP A 165 18.80 8.95 -2.08
C ASP A 165 19.72 9.91 -1.29
N PRO A 166 21.02 10.05 -1.63
CA PRO A 166 21.94 10.95 -0.91
C PRO A 166 21.55 12.45 -0.91
N LYS A 167 20.67 12.91 -1.82
CA LYS A 167 20.18 14.30 -1.85
C LYS A 167 19.02 14.53 -0.90
N GLY A 168 18.25 13.48 -0.58
CA GLY A 168 17.07 13.54 0.26
C GLY A 168 15.94 12.64 -0.21
N PHE A 169 14.72 13.15 -0.17
CA PHE A 169 13.51 12.39 -0.49
C PHE A 169 12.85 12.90 -1.77
N VAL A 170 12.27 11.95 -2.53
CA VAL A 170 11.29 12.23 -3.59
C VAL A 170 9.96 11.61 -3.16
N PHE A 171 8.92 12.41 -3.13
CA PHE A 171 7.58 11.98 -2.77
C PHE A 171 6.77 11.76 -4.03
N TYR A 172 6.18 10.57 -4.16
CA TYR A 172 5.30 10.20 -5.25
C TYR A 172 3.88 10.02 -4.73
N GLU A 173 2.92 10.61 -5.44
CA GLU A 173 1.49 10.41 -5.20
C GLU A 173 0.88 9.62 -6.35
N ALA A 174 0.27 8.48 -6.05
CA ALA A 174 -0.39 7.61 -7.01
C ALA A 174 -1.91 7.81 -6.96
N LYS A 175 -2.53 8.20 -8.07
CA LYS A 175 -3.97 8.44 -8.14
C LYS A 175 -4.62 7.56 -9.22
N PHE A 176 -5.47 6.64 -8.77
CA PHE A 176 -6.31 5.83 -9.65
C PHE A 176 -7.71 6.44 -9.71
N ARG A 177 -7.92 7.34 -10.66
CA ARG A 177 -9.18 8.08 -10.85
C ARG A 177 -9.53 8.17 -12.33
N SER A 178 -10.81 8.38 -12.64
CA SER A 178 -11.32 8.57 -14.00
C SER A 178 -11.03 9.94 -14.60
N GLU A 179 -10.68 10.93 -13.77
CA GLU A 179 -10.42 12.30 -14.20
C GLU A 179 -8.93 12.65 -14.03
N PRO A 180 -8.37 13.50 -14.91
CA PRO A 180 -7.01 14.02 -14.77
C PRO A 180 -6.80 14.71 -13.43
N ILE A 181 -5.57 14.68 -12.93
CA ILE A 181 -5.22 15.42 -11.71
C ILE A 181 -5.05 16.90 -12.08
N SER A 182 -5.87 17.76 -11.45
CA SER A 182 -5.79 19.20 -11.66
C SER A 182 -4.54 19.80 -11.02
N GLU A 183 -4.05 20.92 -11.58
CA GLU A 183 -2.94 21.67 -11.01
C GLU A 183 -3.20 22.06 -9.55
N SER A 184 -4.39 22.52 -9.21
CA SER A 184 -4.74 22.90 -7.84
C SER A 184 -4.53 21.75 -6.86
N ARG A 185 -4.89 20.53 -7.24
CA ARG A 185 -4.72 19.34 -6.41
C ARG A 185 -3.24 18.99 -6.22
N ILE A 186 -2.45 19.07 -7.28
CA ILE A 186 -1.00 18.85 -7.22
C ILE A 186 -0.35 19.85 -6.24
N ARG A 187 -0.72 21.14 -6.34
CA ARG A 187 -0.19 22.20 -5.46
C ARG A 187 -0.58 21.98 -3.99
N GLU A 188 -1.80 21.51 -3.72
CA GLU A 188 -2.24 21.15 -2.35
C GLU A 188 -1.40 20.03 -1.76
N GLU A 189 -1.17 18.94 -2.50
CA GLU A 189 -0.33 17.81 -2.05
C GLU A 189 1.13 18.23 -1.82
N ILE A 190 1.69 19.04 -2.71
CA ILE A 190 3.04 19.61 -2.52
C ILE A 190 3.10 20.47 -1.24
N MET A 191 2.12 21.32 -1.00
CA MET A 191 2.05 22.12 0.23
C MET A 191 1.95 21.24 1.49
N GLN A 192 1.24 20.12 1.42
CA GLN A 192 1.16 19.19 2.54
C GLN A 192 2.53 18.56 2.83
N ILE A 193 3.27 18.16 1.80
CA ILE A 193 4.62 17.63 1.96
C ILE A 193 5.55 18.68 2.54
N GLN A 194 5.51 19.91 2.04
CA GLN A 194 6.35 21.03 2.53
C GLN A 194 6.12 21.35 4.02
N LYS A 195 4.87 21.27 4.51
CA LYS A 195 4.54 21.47 5.92
C LYS A 195 5.20 20.46 6.86
N THR A 196 5.60 19.30 6.35
CA THR A 196 6.27 18.27 7.14
C THR A 196 7.73 18.62 7.48
N GLY A 197 8.31 19.61 6.81
CA GLY A 197 9.68 20.09 7.05
C GLY A 197 10.77 19.14 6.58
N PHE A 198 10.44 18.20 5.68
CA PHE A 198 11.39 17.19 5.17
C PHE A 198 12.29 17.76 4.08
N ASN A 199 13.46 17.14 3.93
CA ASN A 199 14.35 17.38 2.80
C ASN A 199 13.79 16.71 1.53
N CYS A 200 12.66 17.22 1.04
CA CYS A 200 12.06 16.82 -0.23
C CYS A 200 12.54 17.76 -1.32
N TYR A 201 13.22 17.24 -2.31
CA TYR A 201 13.79 18.04 -3.40
C TYR A 201 13.06 17.86 -4.74
N ARG A 202 12.19 16.84 -4.87
CA ARG A 202 11.39 16.55 -6.06
C ARG A 202 10.06 15.93 -5.68
N TYR A 203 9.04 16.15 -6.50
CA TYR A 203 7.71 15.60 -6.37
C TYR A 203 7.35 14.80 -7.61
N GLY A 204 6.77 13.63 -7.44
CA GLY A 204 6.25 12.79 -8.51
C GLY A 204 4.75 12.58 -8.37
N PHE A 205 4.05 12.53 -9.48
CA PHE A 205 2.65 12.16 -9.53
C PHE A 205 2.46 11.08 -10.58
N ILE A 206 1.71 10.05 -10.24
CA ILE A 206 1.42 8.92 -11.13
C ILE A 206 -0.10 8.82 -11.26
N SER A 207 -0.62 8.97 -12.47
CA SER A 207 -2.06 9.04 -12.70
C SER A 207 -2.53 8.08 -13.77
N GLN A 208 -3.69 7.45 -13.51
CA GLN A 208 -4.40 6.67 -14.50
C GLN A 208 -4.90 7.53 -15.67
N SER A 209 -5.39 8.73 -15.40
CA SER A 209 -6.10 9.58 -16.37
C SER A 209 -5.32 10.82 -16.78
N GLY A 210 -4.02 10.88 -16.43
CA GLY A 210 -3.16 12.00 -16.81
C GLY A 210 -3.29 13.22 -15.89
N PHE A 211 -2.93 14.39 -16.43
CA PHE A 211 -2.75 15.63 -15.69
C PHE A 211 -3.21 16.83 -16.49
N ASP A 212 -3.78 17.83 -15.80
CA ASP A 212 -4.12 19.14 -16.36
C ASP A 212 -2.99 20.16 -16.12
N LEU A 213 -1.73 19.72 -16.28
CA LEU A 213 -0.53 20.49 -15.98
C LEU A 213 0.63 20.00 -16.85
N GLU A 214 1.49 20.91 -17.28
CA GLU A 214 2.76 20.57 -17.93
C GLU A 214 3.86 20.26 -16.90
N PRO A 215 4.84 19.39 -17.22
CA PRO A 215 5.95 19.07 -16.34
C PRO A 215 6.79 20.31 -15.98
N GLU A 216 7.24 20.39 -14.75
CA GLU A 216 8.15 21.42 -14.23
C GLU A 216 9.46 20.79 -13.75
N ASN A 217 10.54 21.57 -13.55
CA ASN A 217 11.87 21.05 -13.23
C ASN A 217 11.95 20.15 -11.98
N ASN A 218 11.09 20.39 -10.99
CA ASN A 218 11.03 19.61 -9.75
C ASN A 218 9.79 18.73 -9.63
N LEU A 219 9.02 18.61 -10.71
CA LEU A 219 7.77 17.90 -10.80
C LEU A 219 7.83 16.82 -11.89
N GLU A 220 7.70 15.56 -11.49
CA GLU A 220 7.65 14.42 -12.39
C GLU A 220 6.20 13.94 -12.54
N LEU A 221 5.72 13.89 -13.78
CA LEU A 221 4.38 13.44 -14.13
C LEU A 221 4.48 12.14 -14.91
N ILE A 222 3.91 11.08 -14.38
CA ILE A 222 3.97 9.72 -14.95
C ILE A 222 2.56 9.27 -15.29
N SER A 223 2.29 9.05 -16.57
CA SER A 223 0.98 8.54 -17.03
C SER A 223 0.88 7.02 -16.89
N LEU A 224 -0.34 6.50 -17.03
CA LEU A 224 -0.60 5.05 -17.00
C LEU A 224 0.18 4.31 -18.10
N GLU A 225 0.25 4.88 -19.30
CA GLU A 225 0.94 4.28 -20.45
C GLU A 225 2.42 4.04 -20.14
N GLN A 226 3.08 5.01 -19.49
CA GLN A 226 4.49 4.90 -19.11
C GLN A 226 4.77 3.76 -18.12
N LEU A 227 3.79 3.31 -17.36
CA LEU A 227 3.97 2.18 -16.45
C LEU A 227 4.22 0.86 -17.18
N TYR A 228 3.89 0.77 -18.47
CA TYR A 228 4.01 -0.44 -19.30
C TYR A 228 5.17 -0.38 -20.31
N GLU A 229 5.90 0.72 -20.37
CA GLU A 229 7.12 0.90 -21.18
C GLU A 229 8.37 0.44 -20.42
#